data_b7d7ff8f29255be02b2e80f9eb333e80
#
_entry.id   b7d7ff8f29255be02b2e80f9eb333e80
#
_cell.length_a   1.000
_cell.length_b   1.000
_cell.length_c   1.000
_cell.angle_alpha   90.00
_cell.angle_beta   90.00
_cell.angle_gamma   90.00
#
_symmetry.space_group_name_H-M   'P 1'
#
loop_
_entity.id
_entity.type
_entity.pdbx_description
1 polymer ?
#
loop_
_entity_poly.entity_id
_entity_poly.type
_entity_poly.pdbx_seq_one_letter_code
_entity_poly.pdbx_strand_id
1 'polypeptide(L)'
;MLVASYFSYAQIARDNLAKKTDPAAELAQLLDSLSGHSDVIGSQWLATKFGVEEWSLDFYQIIFSIIQRIEGIRGMLASLEGFEHLRSDIEGHLDALKLAFTTTGLQVAWVSYGANHVNRSNIQPLKMCSAFLRAHISYPDLSIEERDQVIYTVNDLLKWLLEHQLEENDFIRQAIIEGLEQFLFRIERLEWLGWGYSL
;
A
#
# COMPACT_ATOMS: atom_id res chain seq x y z
N MET A 1 23.33 34.53 11.03
CA MET A 1 23.10 33.47 10.01
C MET A 1 22.52 32.16 10.58
N LEU A 2 22.47 31.94 11.88
CA LEU A 2 21.95 30.72 12.55
C LEU A 2 20.42 30.72 12.80
N VAL A 3 19.75 31.86 12.75
CA VAL A 3 18.30 31.96 13.04
C VAL A 3 17.43 31.53 11.86
N ALA A 4 17.91 31.68 10.62
CA ALA A 4 17.15 31.29 9.41
C ALA A 4 17.03 29.76 9.24
N SER A 5 18.00 28.98 9.72
CA SER A 5 17.95 27.52 9.63
C SER A 5 16.98 26.89 10.65
N TYR A 6 16.83 27.51 11.83
CA TYR A 6 15.88 27.04 12.85
C TYR A 6 14.40 27.25 12.43
N PHE A 7 14.11 28.33 11.72
CA PHE A 7 12.76 28.58 11.19
C PHE A 7 12.39 27.58 10.08
N SER A 8 13.35 27.19 9.24
CA SER A 8 13.13 26.18 8.19
C SER A 8 12.85 24.81 8.79
N TYR A 9 13.57 24.38 9.82
CA TYR A 9 13.32 23.10 10.51
C TYR A 9 11.97 23.06 11.25
N ALA A 10 11.58 24.18 11.88
CA ALA A 10 10.29 24.28 12.57
C ALA A 10 9.11 24.32 11.59
N GLN A 11 9.30 24.90 10.40
CA GLN A 11 8.29 24.91 9.34
C GLN A 11 8.15 23.50 8.71
N ILE A 12 9.26 22.86 8.38
CA ILE A 12 9.28 21.47 7.89
C ILE A 12 8.67 20.50 8.92
N ALA A 13 8.95 20.71 10.22
CA ALA A 13 8.35 19.91 11.27
C ALA A 13 6.84 20.18 11.46
N ARG A 14 6.34 21.38 11.15
CA ARG A 14 4.91 21.72 11.18
C ARG A 14 4.17 21.21 9.95
N ASP A 15 4.79 21.25 8.78
CA ASP A 15 4.22 20.76 7.54
C ASP A 15 4.19 19.21 7.52
N ASN A 16 5.18 18.54 8.13
CA ASN A 16 5.19 17.09 8.36
C ASN A 16 4.21 16.62 9.47
N LEU A 17 3.66 17.51 10.29
CA LEU A 17 2.55 17.18 11.20
C LEU A 17 1.20 17.10 10.48
N ALA A 18 1.14 17.42 9.18
CA ALA A 18 -0.12 17.73 8.51
C ALA A 18 -0.84 16.54 7.86
N LYS A 19 -0.17 15.43 7.54
CA LYS A 19 -0.86 14.27 6.93
C LYS A 19 -0.51 12.98 7.65
N LYS A 20 -1.34 12.65 8.63
CA LYS A 20 -1.34 11.28 9.18
C LYS A 20 -2.37 10.47 8.44
N THR A 21 -1.97 9.31 7.98
CA THR A 21 -2.86 8.28 7.44
C THR A 21 -3.01 7.12 8.42
N ASP A 22 -3.86 6.17 8.09
CA ASP A 22 -4.11 4.95 8.84
C ASP A 22 -4.42 3.80 7.87
N PRO A 23 -4.30 2.53 8.29
CA PRO A 23 -4.46 1.38 7.40
C PRO A 23 -5.80 1.32 6.67
N ALA A 24 -6.90 1.77 7.30
CA ALA A 24 -8.21 1.74 6.68
C ALA A 24 -8.38 2.85 5.64
N ALA A 25 -7.84 4.05 5.90
CA ALA A 25 -7.85 5.14 4.94
C ALA A 25 -7.07 4.78 3.67
N GLU A 26 -5.86 4.23 3.82
CA GLU A 26 -5.04 3.79 2.69
C GLU A 26 -5.72 2.69 1.87
N LEU A 27 -6.26 1.67 2.54
CA LEU A 27 -6.96 0.60 1.84
C LEU A 27 -8.22 1.13 1.13
N ALA A 28 -8.97 2.02 1.76
CA ALA A 28 -10.14 2.62 1.14
C ALA A 28 -9.77 3.44 -0.10
N GLN A 29 -8.69 4.22 -0.06
CA GLN A 29 -8.19 4.98 -1.21
C GLN A 29 -7.76 4.07 -2.35
N LEU A 30 -7.02 3.01 -2.06
CA LEU A 30 -6.65 1.98 -3.02
C LEU A 30 -7.89 1.37 -3.69
N LEU A 31 -8.86 0.90 -2.90
CA LEU A 31 -10.06 0.26 -3.42
C LEU A 31 -10.95 1.23 -4.21
N ASP A 32 -10.99 2.51 -3.85
CA ASP A 32 -11.66 3.54 -4.66
C ASP A 32 -11.05 3.63 -6.07
N SER A 33 -9.73 3.55 -6.20
CA SER A 33 -9.05 3.55 -7.51
C SER A 33 -9.35 2.30 -8.36
N LEU A 34 -9.74 1.21 -7.69
CA LEU A 34 -10.16 -0.05 -8.30
C LEU A 34 -11.68 -0.19 -8.47
N SER A 35 -12.48 0.79 -8.06
CA SER A 35 -13.96 0.72 -8.12
C SER A 35 -14.54 0.98 -9.52
N GLY A 36 -13.74 0.92 -10.57
CA GLY A 36 -14.16 1.14 -11.97
C GLY A 36 -14.86 -0.08 -12.58
N HIS A 37 -15.59 0.17 -13.70
CA HIS A 37 -16.18 -0.88 -14.52
C HIS A 37 -15.24 -1.22 -15.68
N SER A 38 -15.05 -2.51 -15.96
CA SER A 38 -14.26 -2.99 -17.08
C SER A 38 -14.79 -4.33 -17.57
N ASP A 39 -14.97 -4.47 -18.87
CA ASP A 39 -15.34 -5.75 -19.50
C ASP A 39 -14.15 -6.70 -19.67
N VAL A 40 -12.95 -6.23 -19.31
CA VAL A 40 -11.71 -7.02 -19.35
C VAL A 40 -11.70 -7.98 -18.16
N ILE A 41 -11.06 -9.15 -18.34
CA ILE A 41 -10.84 -10.15 -17.28
C ILE A 41 -10.14 -9.48 -16.09
N GLY A 42 -10.57 -9.82 -14.87
CA GLY A 42 -10.11 -9.17 -13.63
C GLY A 42 -8.59 -9.18 -13.46
N SER A 43 -7.93 -10.30 -13.75
CA SER A 43 -6.45 -10.37 -13.69
C SER A 43 -5.77 -9.41 -14.67
N GLN A 44 -6.22 -9.37 -15.91
CA GLN A 44 -5.66 -8.49 -16.94
C GLN A 44 -5.90 -7.00 -16.60
N TRP A 45 -7.11 -6.69 -16.14
CA TRP A 45 -7.46 -5.33 -15.74
C TRP A 45 -6.63 -4.85 -14.55
N LEU A 46 -6.52 -5.69 -13.49
CA LEU A 46 -5.71 -5.38 -12.31
C LEU A 46 -4.21 -5.28 -12.64
N ALA A 47 -3.68 -6.20 -13.45
CA ALA A 47 -2.28 -6.14 -13.89
C ALA A 47 -1.96 -4.83 -14.61
N THR A 48 -2.87 -4.38 -15.49
CA THR A 48 -2.76 -3.07 -16.16
C THR A 48 -2.78 -1.91 -15.15
N LYS A 49 -3.66 -1.96 -14.16
CA LYS A 49 -3.73 -0.95 -13.08
C LYS A 49 -2.46 -0.90 -12.25
N PHE A 50 -1.91 -2.06 -11.90
CA PHE A 50 -0.70 -2.19 -11.09
C PHE A 50 0.60 -1.92 -11.87
N GLY A 51 0.53 -1.85 -13.20
CA GLY A 51 1.70 -1.69 -14.06
C GLY A 51 2.64 -2.89 -14.02
N VAL A 52 2.09 -4.12 -13.90
CA VAL A 52 2.84 -5.37 -13.84
C VAL A 52 2.34 -6.37 -14.89
N GLU A 53 3.13 -7.39 -15.18
CA GLU A 53 2.70 -8.49 -16.04
C GLU A 53 1.66 -9.37 -15.34
N GLU A 54 0.62 -9.76 -16.08
CA GLU A 54 -0.44 -10.64 -15.59
C GLU A 54 0.15 -11.97 -15.12
N TRP A 55 -0.27 -12.43 -13.95
CA TRP A 55 0.19 -13.66 -13.31
C TRP A 55 1.69 -13.70 -12.97
N SER A 56 2.39 -12.57 -13.04
CA SER A 56 3.78 -12.47 -12.57
C SER A 56 3.86 -12.58 -11.05
N LEU A 57 5.08 -12.78 -10.53
CA LEU A 57 5.33 -12.77 -9.09
C LEU A 57 4.88 -11.43 -8.46
N ASP A 58 5.18 -10.32 -9.12
CA ASP A 58 4.80 -8.97 -8.71
C ASP A 58 3.27 -8.81 -8.60
N PHE A 59 2.54 -9.35 -9.59
CA PHE A 59 1.09 -9.37 -9.57
C PHE A 59 0.55 -10.10 -8.34
N TYR A 60 1.05 -11.30 -8.07
CA TYR A 60 0.63 -12.08 -6.89
C TYR A 60 1.02 -11.40 -5.58
N GLN A 61 2.18 -10.76 -5.50
CA GLN A 61 2.59 -10.02 -4.31
C GLN A 61 1.63 -8.88 -4.00
N ILE A 62 1.19 -8.12 -5.01
CA ILE A 62 0.23 -7.02 -4.84
C ILE A 62 -1.13 -7.58 -4.41
N ILE A 63 -1.66 -8.59 -5.10
CA ILE A 63 -2.95 -9.23 -4.73
C ILE A 63 -2.91 -9.74 -3.29
N PHE A 64 -1.84 -10.43 -2.92
CA PHE A 64 -1.67 -10.94 -1.56
C PHE A 64 -1.57 -9.83 -0.51
N SER A 65 -0.85 -8.75 -0.82
CA SER A 65 -0.77 -7.57 0.05
C SER A 65 -2.15 -6.93 0.28
N ILE A 66 -2.97 -6.80 -0.75
CA ILE A 66 -4.34 -6.26 -0.62
C ILE A 66 -5.16 -7.15 0.33
N ILE A 67 -5.11 -8.48 0.14
CA ILE A 67 -5.81 -9.42 1.01
C ILE A 67 -5.30 -9.33 2.46
N GLN A 68 -3.99 -9.27 2.65
CA GLN A 68 -3.38 -9.10 3.98
C GLN A 68 -3.80 -7.80 4.65
N ARG A 69 -3.92 -6.69 3.91
CA ARG A 69 -4.39 -5.40 4.43
C ARG A 69 -5.85 -5.50 4.90
N ILE A 70 -6.71 -6.20 4.16
CA ILE A 70 -8.10 -6.46 4.58
C ILE A 70 -8.13 -7.25 5.89
N GLU A 71 -7.36 -8.34 5.98
CA GLU A 71 -7.28 -9.18 7.18
C GLU A 71 -6.60 -8.43 8.36
N GLY A 72 -5.62 -7.57 8.06
CA GLY A 72 -4.97 -6.72 9.06
C GLY A 72 -5.94 -5.76 9.74
N ILE A 73 -6.84 -5.11 8.97
CA ILE A 73 -7.90 -4.26 9.54
C ILE A 73 -8.83 -5.08 10.43
N ARG A 74 -9.22 -6.29 10.01
CA ARG A 74 -10.01 -7.22 10.82
C ARG A 74 -9.32 -7.50 12.15
N GLY A 75 -8.03 -7.85 12.12
CA GLY A 75 -7.22 -8.10 13.31
C GLY A 75 -7.10 -6.89 14.24
N MET A 76 -6.88 -5.70 13.67
CA MET A 76 -6.82 -4.45 14.46
C MET A 76 -8.15 -4.19 15.17
N LEU A 77 -9.29 -4.28 14.47
CA LEU A 77 -10.61 -4.10 15.08
C LEU A 77 -10.92 -5.15 16.15
N ALA A 78 -10.39 -6.38 15.98
CA ALA A 78 -10.55 -7.43 16.98
C ALA A 78 -9.73 -7.17 18.26
N SER A 79 -8.64 -6.42 18.17
CA SER A 79 -7.76 -6.09 19.31
C SER A 79 -8.23 -4.86 20.10
N LEU A 80 -9.18 -4.08 19.59
CA LEU A 80 -9.68 -2.87 20.24
C LEU A 80 -10.91 -3.19 21.08
N GLU A 81 -10.82 -2.91 22.38
CA GLU A 81 -11.95 -3.05 23.32
C GLU A 81 -13.01 -1.97 23.05
N GLY A 82 -14.29 -2.35 23.19
CA GLY A 82 -15.43 -1.42 23.00
C GLY A 82 -15.86 -1.20 21.56
N PHE A 83 -15.26 -1.92 20.59
CA PHE A 83 -15.57 -1.78 19.16
C PHE A 83 -16.26 -3.02 18.56
N GLU A 84 -16.85 -3.87 19.37
CA GLU A 84 -17.49 -5.14 18.95
C GLU A 84 -18.63 -4.90 17.95
N HIS A 85 -19.44 -3.84 18.12
CA HIS A 85 -20.48 -3.48 17.18
C HIS A 85 -19.92 -3.05 15.83
N LEU A 86 -18.91 -2.17 15.83
CA LEU A 86 -18.27 -1.71 14.60
C LEU A 86 -17.63 -2.89 13.84
N ARG A 87 -17.00 -3.81 14.57
CA ARG A 87 -16.44 -5.03 14.00
C ARG A 87 -17.52 -5.88 13.34
N SER A 88 -18.64 -6.11 14.02
CA SER A 88 -19.77 -6.88 13.45
C SER A 88 -20.32 -6.24 12.18
N ASP A 89 -20.47 -4.91 12.19
CA ASP A 89 -21.02 -4.17 11.06
C ASP A 89 -20.11 -4.20 9.82
N ILE A 90 -18.77 -4.20 10.02
CA ILE A 90 -17.82 -4.17 8.90
C ILE A 90 -17.44 -5.55 8.37
N GLU A 91 -17.59 -6.62 9.15
CA GLU A 91 -17.10 -7.96 8.82
C GLU A 91 -17.56 -8.42 7.43
N GLY A 92 -18.86 -8.30 7.14
CA GLY A 92 -19.42 -8.68 5.84
C GLY A 92 -18.91 -7.86 4.67
N HIS A 93 -18.54 -6.58 4.91
CA HIS A 93 -17.94 -5.72 3.89
C HIS A 93 -16.49 -6.10 3.62
N LEU A 94 -15.70 -6.45 4.65
CA LEU A 94 -14.34 -6.96 4.48
C LEU A 94 -14.32 -8.27 3.69
N ASP A 95 -15.26 -9.20 4.00
CA ASP A 95 -15.41 -10.44 3.23
C ASP A 95 -15.79 -10.18 1.78
N ALA A 96 -16.74 -9.28 1.53
CA ALA A 96 -17.11 -8.89 0.18
C ALA A 96 -15.91 -8.32 -0.60
N LEU A 97 -15.15 -7.39 -0.02
CA LEU A 97 -13.97 -6.81 -0.65
C LEU A 97 -12.93 -7.88 -1.00
N LYS A 98 -12.69 -8.85 -0.11
CA LYS A 98 -11.75 -9.95 -0.35
C LYS A 98 -12.16 -10.84 -1.52
N LEU A 99 -13.47 -11.05 -1.73
CA LEU A 99 -13.98 -11.88 -2.83
C LEU A 99 -13.54 -11.37 -4.21
N ALA A 100 -13.39 -10.06 -4.40
CA ALA A 100 -12.91 -9.48 -5.66
C ALA A 100 -11.54 -10.01 -6.09
N PHE A 101 -10.70 -10.39 -5.14
CA PHE A 101 -9.32 -10.83 -5.35
C PHE A 101 -9.15 -12.35 -5.27
N THR A 102 -10.25 -13.09 -5.26
CA THR A 102 -10.23 -14.56 -5.37
C THR A 102 -10.03 -15.00 -6.81
N THR A 103 -9.74 -16.30 -7.00
CA THR A 103 -9.61 -16.91 -8.33
C THR A 103 -10.80 -16.57 -9.23
N THR A 104 -12.03 -16.63 -8.71
CA THR A 104 -13.23 -16.27 -9.48
C THR A 104 -13.19 -14.82 -9.93
N GLY A 105 -12.86 -13.87 -9.04
CA GLY A 105 -12.76 -12.46 -9.37
C GLY A 105 -11.67 -12.15 -10.40
N LEU A 106 -10.59 -12.92 -10.38
CA LEU A 106 -9.47 -12.76 -11.30
C LEU A 106 -9.73 -13.38 -12.69
N GLN A 107 -10.59 -14.39 -12.80
CA GLN A 107 -10.81 -15.15 -14.04
C GLN A 107 -12.02 -14.71 -14.86
N VAL A 108 -12.89 -13.86 -14.33
CA VAL A 108 -14.06 -13.34 -15.04
C VAL A 108 -13.90 -11.85 -15.34
N ALA A 109 -14.75 -11.30 -16.20
CA ALA A 109 -14.75 -9.85 -16.46
C ALA A 109 -14.95 -9.07 -15.16
N TRP A 110 -14.13 -8.02 -14.96
CA TRP A 110 -14.13 -7.24 -13.72
C TRP A 110 -15.52 -6.67 -13.40
N VAL A 111 -16.23 -6.17 -14.41
CA VAL A 111 -17.60 -5.64 -14.24
C VAL A 111 -18.58 -6.68 -13.72
N SER A 112 -18.37 -7.97 -14.07
CA SER A 112 -19.29 -9.04 -13.70
C SER A 112 -19.11 -9.52 -12.26
N TYR A 113 -17.93 -9.34 -11.67
CA TYR A 113 -17.62 -9.85 -10.34
C TYR A 113 -16.85 -8.86 -9.48
N GLY A 114 -15.65 -8.45 -9.88
CA GLY A 114 -14.78 -7.57 -9.07
C GLY A 114 -15.47 -6.27 -8.70
N ALA A 115 -16.07 -5.58 -9.66
CA ALA A 115 -16.78 -4.31 -9.44
C ALA A 115 -18.02 -4.46 -8.51
N ASN A 116 -18.64 -5.66 -8.46
CA ASN A 116 -19.75 -5.92 -7.54
C ASN A 116 -19.30 -6.02 -6.09
N HIS A 117 -18.04 -6.29 -5.83
CA HIS A 117 -17.45 -6.39 -4.51
C HIS A 117 -16.64 -5.14 -4.13
N VAL A 118 -15.84 -4.61 -5.08
CA VAL A 118 -15.11 -3.34 -4.90
C VAL A 118 -16.00 -2.18 -5.37
N ASN A 119 -16.91 -1.77 -4.51
CA ASN A 119 -17.88 -0.72 -4.77
C ASN A 119 -18.03 0.20 -3.56
N ARG A 120 -18.69 1.34 -3.77
CA ARG A 120 -18.90 2.35 -2.74
C ARG A 120 -19.55 1.79 -1.46
N SER A 121 -20.48 0.84 -1.59
CA SER A 121 -21.19 0.26 -0.46
C SER A 121 -20.26 -0.50 0.49
N ASN A 122 -19.28 -1.21 -0.07
CA ASN A 122 -18.29 -1.97 0.71
C ASN A 122 -17.08 -1.14 1.15
N ILE A 123 -16.74 -0.06 0.41
CA ILE A 123 -15.61 0.82 0.74
C ILE A 123 -16.00 1.85 1.81
N GLN A 124 -17.23 2.34 1.82
CA GLN A 124 -17.67 3.36 2.77
C GLN A 124 -17.49 2.95 4.25
N PRO A 125 -17.78 1.71 4.68
CA PRO A 125 -17.53 1.26 6.05
C PRO A 125 -16.04 1.33 6.44
N LEU A 126 -15.09 1.07 5.52
CA LEU A 126 -13.65 1.26 5.75
C LEU A 126 -13.32 2.72 6.06
N LYS A 127 -13.88 3.67 5.29
CA LYS A 127 -13.70 5.11 5.53
C LYS A 127 -14.24 5.54 6.90
N MET A 128 -15.33 4.92 7.35
CA MET A 128 -15.86 5.18 8.69
C MET A 128 -14.95 4.62 9.77
N CYS A 129 -14.41 3.41 9.58
CA CYS A 129 -13.45 2.81 10.52
C CYS A 129 -12.16 3.61 10.65
N SER A 130 -11.72 4.29 9.59
CA SER A 130 -10.52 5.12 9.60
C SER A 130 -10.52 6.14 10.74
N ALA A 131 -11.66 6.79 11.02
CA ALA A 131 -11.74 7.77 12.08
C ALA A 131 -11.40 7.18 13.47
N PHE A 132 -11.79 5.92 13.71
CA PHE A 132 -11.52 5.22 14.95
C PHE A 132 -10.10 4.65 14.99
N LEU A 133 -9.66 4.01 13.90
CA LEU A 133 -8.32 3.43 13.82
C LEU A 133 -7.22 4.50 13.93
N ARG A 134 -7.41 5.67 13.34
CA ARG A 134 -6.46 6.78 13.38
C ARG A 134 -6.13 7.26 14.78
N ALA A 135 -7.06 7.13 15.72
CA ALA A 135 -6.83 7.48 17.12
C ALA A 135 -5.85 6.52 17.82
N HIS A 136 -5.72 5.28 17.31
CA HIS A 136 -4.91 4.23 17.91
C HIS A 136 -3.66 3.91 17.06
N ILE A 137 -3.81 3.93 15.74
CA ILE A 137 -2.76 3.57 14.79
C ILE A 137 -2.74 4.64 13.69
N SER A 138 -1.73 5.48 13.70
CA SER A 138 -1.52 6.46 12.64
C SER A 138 -0.03 6.61 12.35
N TYR A 139 0.31 6.82 11.11
CA TYR A 139 1.68 7.05 10.64
C TYR A 139 1.72 8.20 9.64
N PRO A 140 2.90 8.86 9.49
CA PRO A 140 3.05 9.93 8.51
C PRO A 140 2.83 9.39 7.09
N ASP A 141 2.14 10.16 6.27
CA ASP A 141 2.02 9.93 4.85
C ASP A 141 3.26 10.51 4.15
N LEU A 142 3.92 9.74 3.31
CA LEU A 142 5.02 10.23 2.49
C LEU A 142 4.48 11.11 1.37
N SER A 143 5.01 12.31 1.25
CA SER A 143 4.75 13.14 0.08
C SER A 143 5.35 12.51 -1.18
N ILE A 144 4.84 12.90 -2.34
CA ILE A 144 5.37 12.44 -3.63
C ILE A 144 6.85 12.81 -3.76
N GLU A 145 7.21 14.02 -3.33
CA GLU A 145 8.58 14.53 -3.38
C GLU A 145 9.54 13.73 -2.48
N GLU A 146 9.09 13.39 -1.26
CA GLU A 146 9.89 12.56 -0.35
C GLU A 146 10.10 11.16 -0.90
N ARG A 147 9.04 10.56 -1.47
CA ARG A 147 9.11 9.24 -2.13
C ARG A 147 10.08 9.26 -3.31
N ASP A 148 9.96 10.25 -4.20
CA ASP A 148 10.82 10.38 -5.38
C ASP A 148 12.28 10.61 -4.99
N GLN A 149 12.54 11.37 -3.93
CA GLN A 149 13.88 11.55 -3.37
C GLN A 149 14.48 10.24 -2.86
N VAL A 150 13.71 9.42 -2.17
CA VAL A 150 14.15 8.09 -1.70
C VAL A 150 14.46 7.18 -2.89
N ILE A 151 13.56 7.10 -3.87
CA ILE A 151 13.75 6.32 -5.09
C ILE A 151 15.02 6.74 -5.82
N TYR A 152 15.24 8.05 -6.00
CA TYR A 152 16.45 8.57 -6.61
C TYR A 152 17.70 8.14 -5.86
N THR A 153 17.72 8.32 -4.53
CA THR A 153 18.88 7.97 -3.69
C THR A 153 19.22 6.48 -3.75
N VAL A 154 18.19 5.62 -3.73
CA VAL A 154 18.40 4.16 -3.79
C VAL A 154 18.88 3.72 -5.16
N ASN A 155 18.35 4.31 -6.24
CA ASN A 155 18.82 4.04 -7.60
C ASN A 155 20.29 4.46 -7.80
N ASP A 156 20.68 5.62 -7.25
CA ASP A 156 22.07 6.10 -7.32
C ASP A 156 23.02 5.15 -6.54
N LEU A 157 22.60 4.67 -5.37
CA LEU A 157 23.34 3.69 -4.60
C LEU A 157 23.46 2.34 -5.33
N LEU A 158 22.38 1.85 -5.93
CA LEU A 158 22.38 0.62 -6.72
C LEU A 158 23.37 0.73 -7.91
N LYS A 159 23.30 1.85 -8.64
CA LYS A 159 24.23 2.12 -9.74
C LYS A 159 25.66 2.10 -9.26
N TRP A 160 25.96 2.78 -8.14
CA TRP A 160 27.30 2.79 -7.55
C TRP A 160 27.75 1.38 -7.17
N LEU A 161 26.92 0.58 -6.52
CA LEU A 161 27.23 -0.81 -6.17
C LEU A 161 27.45 -1.69 -7.40
N LEU A 162 26.74 -1.48 -8.50
CA LEU A 162 26.92 -2.25 -9.73
C LEU A 162 28.23 -1.88 -10.48
N GLU A 163 28.64 -0.61 -10.42
CA GLU A 163 29.85 -0.10 -11.08
C GLU A 163 31.14 -0.42 -10.29
N HIS A 164 31.05 -0.60 -8.97
CA HIS A 164 32.24 -0.79 -8.11
C HIS A 164 32.25 -2.22 -7.56
N GLN A 165 33.14 -3.05 -8.12
CA GLN A 165 33.41 -4.38 -7.59
C GLN A 165 34.31 -4.25 -6.34
N LEU A 166 33.78 -4.75 -5.20
CA LEU A 166 34.57 -4.89 -3.97
C LEU A 166 35.20 -6.30 -3.99
N GLU A 167 36.52 -6.39 -4.10
CA GLU A 167 37.26 -7.62 -4.38
C GLU A 167 37.04 -8.77 -3.38
N GLU A 168 36.52 -8.52 -2.18
CA GLU A 168 36.49 -9.54 -1.11
C GLU A 168 35.09 -9.98 -0.64
N ASN A 169 33.99 -9.41 -1.15
CA ASN A 169 32.65 -9.70 -0.61
C ASN A 169 31.51 -9.69 -1.65
N ASP A 170 31.66 -10.43 -2.74
CA ASP A 170 30.61 -10.55 -3.78
C ASP A 170 29.25 -10.98 -3.20
N PHE A 171 29.26 -11.87 -2.22
CA PHE A 171 28.04 -12.35 -1.56
C PHE A 171 27.34 -11.25 -0.77
N ILE A 172 28.04 -10.45 0.02
CA ILE A 172 27.45 -9.37 0.81
C ILE A 172 26.92 -8.28 -0.11
N ARG A 173 27.70 -7.92 -1.13
CA ARG A 173 27.30 -6.95 -2.15
C ARG A 173 26.03 -7.39 -2.86
N GLN A 174 25.95 -8.65 -3.30
CA GLN A 174 24.78 -9.21 -3.95
C GLN A 174 23.56 -9.16 -3.04
N ALA A 175 23.68 -9.53 -1.77
CA ALA A 175 22.59 -9.45 -0.80
C ALA A 175 22.11 -8.00 -0.57
N ILE A 176 23.02 -7.02 -0.59
CA ILE A 176 22.64 -5.60 -0.49
C ILE A 176 21.88 -5.15 -1.76
N ILE A 177 22.38 -5.52 -2.95
CA ILE A 177 21.71 -5.19 -4.22
C ILE A 177 20.30 -5.76 -4.22
N GLU A 178 20.12 -7.04 -3.92
CA GLU A 178 18.81 -7.70 -3.86
C GLU A 178 17.87 -7.04 -2.83
N GLY A 179 18.41 -6.66 -1.67
CA GLY A 179 17.64 -5.93 -0.64
C GLY A 179 17.19 -4.55 -1.11
N LEU A 180 18.04 -3.81 -1.81
CA LEU A 180 17.72 -2.49 -2.37
C LEU A 180 16.72 -2.59 -3.52
N GLU A 181 16.85 -3.59 -4.39
CA GLU A 181 15.88 -3.86 -5.47
C GLU A 181 14.49 -4.19 -4.90
N GLN A 182 14.42 -5.02 -3.86
CA GLN A 182 13.17 -5.31 -3.16
C GLN A 182 12.60 -4.07 -2.48
N PHE A 183 13.45 -3.22 -1.90
CA PHE A 183 13.01 -1.96 -1.30
C PHE A 183 12.46 -1.02 -2.37
N LEU A 184 13.13 -0.87 -3.51
CA LEU A 184 12.63 -0.07 -4.65
C LEU A 184 11.29 -0.59 -5.13
N PHE A 185 11.16 -1.89 -5.34
CA PHE A 185 9.89 -2.50 -5.72
C PHE A 185 8.76 -2.07 -4.79
N ARG A 186 9.01 -2.06 -3.48
CA ARG A 186 8.00 -1.70 -2.48
C ARG A 186 7.69 -0.21 -2.46
N ILE A 187 8.70 0.67 -2.52
CA ILE A 187 8.50 2.12 -2.44
C ILE A 187 7.84 2.67 -3.70
N GLU A 188 8.17 2.13 -4.87
CA GLU A 188 7.52 2.49 -6.14
C GLU A 188 6.05 2.08 -6.16
N ARG A 189 5.70 1.00 -5.47
CA ARG A 189 4.35 0.41 -5.41
C ARG A 189 3.67 0.61 -4.05
N LEU A 190 4.09 1.62 -3.31
CA LEU A 190 3.57 1.91 -1.98
C LEU A 190 2.05 2.06 -1.96
N GLU A 191 1.49 2.64 -3.03
CA GLU A 191 0.04 2.77 -3.22
C GLU A 191 -0.67 1.41 -3.17
N TRP A 192 -0.08 0.38 -3.81
CA TRP A 192 -0.65 -0.96 -3.89
C TRP A 192 -0.32 -1.82 -2.67
N LEU A 193 0.91 -1.76 -2.20
CA LEU A 193 1.41 -2.59 -1.10
C LEU A 193 1.00 -2.05 0.28
N GLY A 194 0.82 -0.73 0.43
CA GLY A 194 0.50 -0.05 1.68
C GLY A 194 1.73 0.24 2.53
N TRP A 195 1.73 1.40 3.19
CA TRP A 195 2.86 1.87 3.99
C TRP A 195 3.16 0.96 5.18
N GLY A 196 2.15 0.59 5.96
CA GLY A 196 2.31 -0.25 7.15
C GLY A 196 2.71 -1.70 6.88
N TYR A 197 2.72 -2.13 5.60
CA TYR A 197 3.07 -3.49 5.19
C TYR A 197 4.33 -3.54 4.31
N SER A 198 4.90 -2.39 3.99
CA SER A 198 6.06 -2.26 3.11
C SER A 198 7.38 -2.10 3.86
N LEU A 199 7.32 -1.84 5.15
CA LEU A 199 8.45 -1.73 6.07
C LEU A 199 8.41 -2.86 7.10
#